data_cda7caaea0d5181f8bfe86baa40f4e9d
#
_entry.id   cda7caaea0d5181f8bfe86baa40f4e9d
#
_cell.length_a   1.000
_cell.length_b   1.000
_cell.length_c   1.000
_cell.angle_alpha   90.00
_cell.angle_beta   90.00
_cell.angle_gamma   90.00
#
_symmetry.space_group_name_H-M   'P 1'
#
loop_
_entity.id
_entity.type
_entity.pdbx_description
1 polymer ?
#
loop_
_entity_poly.entity_id
_entity_poly.type
_entity_poly.pdbx_seq_one_letter_code
_entity_poly.pdbx_strand_id
1 'polypeptide(L)'
;MDLAEIPYENQKSPNSPQYYRRGKSIGAAPSSAVSGSPVSSGSATGQQILAKAQQYLGTPYVWGGASPSGFDCSGFVYYVLKCFGYSPDRTPAGQYSMGTYVAKENLQVGDIVFFANTYNSGISHVGIYAGNGQFIHSPNSRSTVSYSDLTSGYWAEHYYGARRVAQ
;
A
#
# COMPACT_ATOMS: atom_id res chain seq x y z
N MET A 1 5.26 2.74 -21.09
CA MET A 1 6.14 2.00 -20.24
C MET A 1 5.48 1.71 -18.93
N ASP A 2 5.59 0.46 -18.52
CA ASP A 2 5.03 0.08 -17.24
C ASP A 2 5.88 0.70 -16.16
N LEU A 3 5.23 1.35 -15.22
CA LEU A 3 5.94 2.00 -14.17
C LEU A 3 6.72 1.05 -13.29
N ALA A 4 6.28 -0.17 -13.20
CA ALA A 4 6.99 -1.16 -12.43
C ALA A 4 8.35 -1.45 -13.01
N GLU A 5 8.56 -1.08 -14.24
CA GLU A 5 9.86 -1.33 -14.86
C GLU A 5 10.77 -0.13 -14.84
N ILE A 6 10.33 0.94 -14.27
CA ILE A 6 11.21 2.09 -14.12
C ILE A 6 12.28 1.71 -13.12
N PRO A 7 13.54 1.89 -13.46
CA PRO A 7 14.59 1.54 -12.54
C PRO A 7 14.40 2.22 -11.20
N TYR A 8 14.79 1.52 -10.18
CA TYR A 8 14.66 2.00 -8.83
C TYR A 8 15.13 3.44 -8.66
N GLU A 9 16.24 3.77 -9.22
CA GLU A 9 16.78 5.10 -9.03
C GLU A 9 15.86 6.16 -9.65
N ASN A 10 15.05 5.79 -10.60
CA ASN A 10 14.13 6.76 -11.17
C ASN A 10 12.89 6.93 -10.34
N GLN A 11 12.70 6.08 -9.35
CA GLN A 11 11.58 6.20 -8.46
C GLN A 11 11.96 6.90 -7.19
N LYS A 12 13.25 7.16 -7.02
CA LYS A 12 13.71 7.69 -5.80
C LYS A 12 13.36 9.13 -5.60
N SER A 13 13.03 9.43 -4.40
CA SER A 13 12.79 10.79 -4.03
C SER A 13 13.70 11.09 -2.87
N PRO A 14 14.56 12.08 -2.99
CA PRO A 14 15.62 12.29 -2.00
C PRO A 14 15.13 12.38 -0.58
N ASN A 15 13.99 12.92 -0.40
CA ASN A 15 13.53 13.13 0.94
C ASN A 15 12.42 12.20 1.36
N SER A 16 12.36 11.05 0.76
CA SER A 16 11.27 10.15 1.08
C SER A 16 11.28 9.77 2.54
N PRO A 17 10.18 9.93 3.21
CA PRO A 17 10.11 9.51 4.59
C PRO A 17 9.83 8.05 4.72
N GLN A 18 9.96 7.36 3.65
CA GLN A 18 9.57 5.98 3.68
C GLN A 18 10.70 5.08 3.99
N TYR A 19 10.90 4.87 5.22
CA TYR A 19 11.89 4.04 5.65
C TYR A 19 11.41 3.07 6.49
N TYR A 20 12.04 2.09 6.78
CA TYR A 20 11.48 1.16 7.41
C TYR A 20 12.01 0.17 8.11
N ARG A 21 11.25 -0.53 8.87
CA ARG A 21 11.57 -1.68 9.45
C ARG A 21 10.41 -2.54 9.33
N ARG A 22 10.52 -3.80 9.39
CA ARG A 22 9.47 -4.65 9.32
C ARG A 22 8.56 -4.52 10.42
N GLY A 23 7.32 -4.49 10.17
CA GLY A 23 6.30 -4.57 11.14
C GLY A 23 6.13 -5.99 11.57
N LYS A 24 5.35 -6.29 12.60
CA LYS A 24 5.16 -7.59 13.01
C LYS A 24 3.77 -8.03 12.78
N SER A 25 3.59 -9.27 12.55
CA SER A 25 2.31 -9.84 12.29
C SER A 25 1.45 -9.82 13.54
N ILE A 26 0.22 -9.53 13.39
CA ILE A 26 -0.70 -9.53 14.47
C ILE A 26 -1.55 -10.75 14.32
N GLY A 27 -1.94 -11.33 15.32
CA GLY A 27 -2.71 -12.52 15.26
C GLY A 27 -3.84 -12.44 14.32
N ALA A 28 -4.43 -13.54 14.02
CA ALA A 28 -5.37 -13.65 13.00
C ALA A 28 -6.73 -13.31 13.35
N ALA A 29 -7.30 -12.47 13.54
CA ALA A 29 -8.67 -12.19 13.87
C ALA A 29 -9.32 -11.53 12.70
N PRO A 30 -9.63 -12.26 11.75
CA PRO A 30 -10.03 -11.66 10.51
C PRO A 30 -11.22 -10.77 10.55
N SER A 31 -12.25 -11.19 11.14
CA SER A 31 -13.44 -10.40 11.02
C SER A 31 -13.35 -9.14 11.82
N SER A 32 -12.61 -9.16 12.85
CA SER A 32 -12.47 -7.93 13.57
C SER A 32 -11.06 -7.53 13.45
N ALA A 33 -10.67 -7.45 12.28
CA ALA A 33 -9.30 -7.24 11.95
C ALA A 33 -8.64 -6.10 12.64
N VAL A 34 -9.38 -5.26 13.20
CA VAL A 34 -8.77 -4.14 13.83
C VAL A 34 -8.25 -4.39 15.20
N SER A 35 -8.53 -5.55 15.73
CA SER A 35 -8.14 -5.77 17.09
C SER A 35 -6.63 -5.78 17.22
N GLY A 36 -6.13 -5.19 18.21
CA GLY A 36 -4.72 -5.19 18.50
C GLY A 36 -3.87 -4.42 17.57
N SER A 37 -4.44 -3.80 16.61
CA SER A 37 -3.69 -3.11 15.63
C SER A 37 -3.69 -1.64 15.93
N PRO A 38 -2.76 -0.89 15.43
CA PRO A 38 -2.80 0.55 15.60
C PRO A 38 -3.93 1.18 14.80
N VAL A 39 -4.61 0.39 14.00
CA VAL A 39 -5.73 0.92 13.25
C VAL A 39 -6.88 1.08 14.19
N SER A 40 -7.44 2.23 14.26
CA SER A 40 -8.50 2.48 15.20
C SER A 40 -9.83 1.94 14.64
N SER A 41 -10.90 2.58 14.90
CA SER A 41 -12.22 2.03 14.68
C SER A 41 -12.70 2.01 13.24
N GLY A 42 -11.82 2.02 12.30
CA GLY A 42 -12.23 1.99 10.90
C GLY A 42 -12.97 0.72 10.54
N SER A 43 -13.81 0.82 9.54
CA SER A 43 -14.61 -0.30 9.10
C SER A 43 -14.86 -0.21 7.61
N ALA A 44 -14.45 -1.23 6.88
CA ALA A 44 -14.71 -1.33 5.46
C ALA A 44 -14.48 -2.74 4.98
N THR A 45 -15.18 -3.15 3.93
CA THR A 45 -14.86 -4.40 3.24
C THR A 45 -13.70 -4.15 2.28
N GLY A 46 -13.07 -5.22 1.84
CA GLY A 46 -12.01 -5.09 0.84
C GLY A 46 -12.51 -4.45 -0.45
N GLN A 47 -13.73 -4.78 -0.85
CA GLN A 47 -14.31 -4.19 -2.06
C GLN A 47 -14.51 -2.68 -1.88
N GLN A 48 -14.90 -2.25 -0.71
CA GLN A 48 -15.06 -0.83 -0.47
C GLN A 48 -13.73 -0.09 -0.52
N ILE A 49 -12.69 -0.71 0.03
CA ILE A 49 -11.37 -0.11 0.00
C ILE A 49 -10.91 0.03 -1.45
N LEU A 50 -11.06 -1.02 -2.24
CA LEU A 50 -10.66 -0.96 -3.64
C LEU A 50 -11.47 0.08 -4.41
N ALA A 51 -12.79 0.11 -4.21
CA ALA A 51 -13.62 1.06 -4.93
C ALA A 51 -13.23 2.50 -4.61
N LYS A 52 -12.88 2.76 -3.36
CA LYS A 52 -12.44 4.10 -2.98
C LYS A 52 -11.11 4.43 -3.65
N ALA A 53 -10.18 3.48 -3.64
CA ALA A 53 -8.89 3.68 -4.28
C ALA A 53 -9.05 3.99 -5.77
N GLN A 54 -9.96 3.31 -6.42
CA GLN A 54 -10.18 3.48 -7.86
C GLN A 54 -10.67 4.87 -8.23
N GLN A 55 -11.29 5.57 -7.30
CA GLN A 55 -11.75 6.93 -7.57
C GLN A 55 -10.58 7.88 -7.84
N TYR A 56 -9.39 7.51 -7.42
CA TYR A 56 -8.23 8.38 -7.55
C TYR A 56 -7.25 7.97 -8.63
N LEU A 57 -7.64 7.03 -9.49
CA LEU A 57 -6.82 6.68 -10.64
C LEU A 57 -6.51 7.95 -11.43
N GLY A 58 -5.27 8.12 -11.81
CA GLY A 58 -4.85 9.29 -12.57
C GLY A 58 -4.37 10.44 -11.70
N THR A 59 -4.52 10.39 -10.39
CA THR A 59 -4.03 11.45 -9.52
C THR A 59 -2.51 11.45 -9.56
N PRO A 60 -1.87 12.63 -9.72
CA PRO A 60 -0.42 12.66 -9.84
C PRO A 60 0.29 12.28 -8.56
N TYR A 61 1.49 11.75 -8.73
CA TYR A 61 2.36 11.50 -7.60
C TYR A 61 2.87 12.84 -7.08
N VAL A 62 2.80 13.04 -5.77
CA VAL A 62 3.39 14.20 -5.12
C VAL A 62 4.15 13.72 -3.90
N TRP A 63 5.42 14.05 -3.82
CA TRP A 63 6.24 13.68 -2.68
C TRP A 63 5.64 14.25 -1.40
N GLY A 64 5.40 13.39 -0.43
CA GLY A 64 4.77 13.80 0.82
C GLY A 64 3.27 13.98 0.73
N GLY A 65 2.67 13.74 -0.43
CA GLY A 65 1.25 13.99 -0.63
C GLY A 65 0.37 12.91 -0.05
N ALA A 66 -0.77 13.34 0.50
CA ALA A 66 -1.75 12.43 1.06
C ALA A 66 -3.16 13.00 0.88
N SER A 67 -3.40 13.65 -0.25
CA SER A 67 -4.70 14.23 -0.56
C SER A 67 -5.01 14.04 -2.03
N PRO A 68 -6.25 14.28 -2.45
CA PRO A 68 -6.61 14.12 -3.87
C PRO A 68 -5.86 15.02 -4.84
N SER A 69 -5.11 16.00 -4.35
CA SER A 69 -4.29 16.81 -5.24
C SER A 69 -2.97 16.12 -5.57
N GLY A 70 -2.62 15.09 -4.86
CA GLY A 70 -1.43 14.31 -5.15
C GLY A 70 -1.09 13.39 -4.01
N PHE A 71 -0.57 12.21 -4.33
CA PHE A 71 -0.24 11.19 -3.34
C PHE A 71 1.16 10.65 -3.54
N ASP A 72 1.88 10.39 -2.46
CA ASP A 72 2.98 9.44 -2.55
C ASP A 72 2.41 8.05 -2.25
N CYS A 73 3.25 7.01 -2.20
CA CYS A 73 2.74 5.65 -2.13
C CYS A 73 1.96 5.38 -0.84
N SER A 74 2.55 5.70 0.29
CA SER A 74 1.89 5.48 1.56
C SER A 74 0.83 6.52 1.83
N GLY A 75 0.97 7.71 1.24
CA GLY A 75 -0.07 8.74 1.36
C GLY A 75 -1.36 8.35 0.68
N PHE A 76 -1.26 7.63 -0.43
CA PHE A 76 -2.43 7.12 -1.10
C PHE A 76 -3.18 6.12 -0.22
N VAL A 77 -2.46 5.14 0.32
CA VAL A 77 -3.06 4.15 1.21
C VAL A 77 -3.61 4.83 2.46
N TYR A 78 -2.83 5.76 3.02
CA TYR A 78 -3.23 6.52 4.19
C TYR A 78 -4.57 7.22 3.95
N TYR A 79 -4.69 7.92 2.84
CA TYR A 79 -5.91 8.67 2.54
C TYR A 79 -7.11 7.74 2.35
N VAL A 80 -6.92 6.67 1.57
CA VAL A 80 -8.01 5.74 1.31
C VAL A 80 -8.53 5.14 2.61
N LEU A 81 -7.62 4.70 3.48
CA LEU A 81 -8.04 4.08 4.73
C LEU A 81 -8.67 5.10 5.68
N LYS A 82 -8.17 6.32 5.69
CA LYS A 82 -8.79 7.34 6.53
C LYS A 82 -10.22 7.64 6.13
N CYS A 83 -10.55 7.47 4.87
CA CYS A 83 -11.93 7.69 4.43
C CYS A 83 -12.92 6.73 5.11
N PHE A 84 -12.41 5.63 5.65
CA PHE A 84 -13.26 4.65 6.33
C PHE A 84 -13.05 4.66 7.84
N GLY A 85 -12.39 5.67 8.37
CA GLY A 85 -12.23 5.82 9.81
C GLY A 85 -11.00 5.15 10.40
N TYR A 86 -10.17 4.52 9.57
CA TYR A 86 -8.92 3.95 10.07
C TYR A 86 -7.91 5.06 10.37
N SER A 87 -6.94 4.74 11.19
CA SER A 87 -5.87 5.68 11.52
C SER A 87 -4.52 5.03 11.25
N PRO A 88 -4.17 4.85 9.98
CA PRO A 88 -2.93 4.17 9.63
C PRO A 88 -1.72 5.07 9.88
N ASP A 89 -0.57 4.44 10.02
CA ASP A 89 0.67 5.19 10.06
C ASP A 89 0.89 5.83 8.70
N ARG A 90 1.78 6.81 8.65
CA ARG A 90 2.01 7.56 7.43
C ARG A 90 3.04 6.92 6.51
N THR A 91 3.86 5.99 7.00
CA THR A 91 4.94 5.39 6.23
C THR A 91 4.62 3.95 5.88
N PRO A 92 5.21 3.42 4.80
CA PRO A 92 4.98 2.02 4.46
C PRO A 92 5.36 1.05 5.57
N ALA A 93 6.50 1.27 6.21
CA ALA A 93 6.91 0.35 7.26
C ALA A 93 5.96 0.39 8.45
N GLY A 94 5.49 1.59 8.80
CA GLY A 94 4.52 1.71 9.87
C GLY A 94 3.20 1.05 9.50
N GLN A 95 2.80 1.18 8.26
CA GLN A 95 1.56 0.57 7.81
C GLN A 95 1.63 -0.96 7.84
N TYR A 96 2.82 -1.52 7.75
CA TYR A 96 2.96 -2.96 7.81
C TYR A 96 2.60 -3.53 9.19
N SER A 97 2.43 -2.71 10.18
CA SER A 97 1.99 -3.16 11.49
C SER A 97 0.48 -3.25 11.64
N MET A 98 -0.26 -2.82 10.63
CA MET A 98 -1.72 -2.82 10.71
C MET A 98 -2.29 -4.21 10.47
N GLY A 99 -3.47 -4.43 11.02
CA GLY A 99 -4.28 -5.59 10.67
C GLY A 99 -3.60 -6.93 10.92
N THR A 100 -3.91 -7.89 10.08
CA THR A 100 -3.36 -9.23 10.21
C THR A 100 -2.55 -9.57 8.97
N TYR A 101 -1.55 -10.42 9.17
CA TYR A 101 -0.72 -10.88 8.07
C TYR A 101 -1.53 -11.73 7.09
N VAL A 102 -1.23 -11.59 5.79
CA VAL A 102 -1.86 -12.38 4.76
C VAL A 102 -0.76 -12.97 3.89
N ALA A 103 -0.77 -14.27 3.72
CA ALA A 103 0.18 -14.91 2.82
C ALA A 103 -0.15 -14.54 1.38
N LYS A 104 0.86 -14.50 0.53
CA LYS A 104 0.67 -14.05 -0.86
C LYS A 104 -0.40 -14.86 -1.59
N GLU A 105 -0.44 -16.15 -1.37
CA GLU A 105 -1.40 -17.02 -2.03
C GLU A 105 -2.83 -16.82 -1.52
N ASN A 106 -2.98 -16.09 -0.43
CA ASN A 106 -4.30 -15.83 0.14
C ASN A 106 -4.75 -14.40 -0.05
N LEU A 107 -4.10 -13.66 -0.92
CA LEU A 107 -4.47 -12.27 -1.17
C LEU A 107 -5.91 -12.13 -1.62
N GLN A 108 -6.58 -11.13 -1.07
CA GLN A 108 -7.94 -10.77 -1.45
C GLN A 108 -8.00 -9.28 -1.75
N VAL A 109 -8.95 -8.91 -2.57
CA VAL A 109 -9.17 -7.52 -2.93
C VAL A 109 -9.23 -6.65 -1.68
N GLY A 110 -8.53 -5.54 -1.70
CA GLY A 110 -8.48 -4.62 -0.58
C GLY A 110 -7.36 -4.86 0.40
N ASP A 111 -6.64 -5.96 0.26
CA ASP A 111 -5.48 -6.21 1.11
C ASP A 111 -4.40 -5.18 0.78
N ILE A 112 -3.61 -4.83 1.78
CA ILE A 112 -2.55 -3.86 1.60
C ILE A 112 -1.27 -4.64 1.31
N VAL A 113 -0.63 -4.36 0.19
CA VAL A 113 0.56 -5.10 -0.25
C VAL A 113 1.80 -4.24 -0.14
N PHE A 114 2.89 -4.85 0.29
CA PHE A 114 4.12 -4.13 0.64
C PHE A 114 5.31 -4.66 -0.13
N PHE A 115 6.21 -3.76 -0.45
CA PHE A 115 7.39 -4.07 -1.23
C PHE A 115 8.62 -3.51 -0.54
N ALA A 116 9.73 -4.22 -0.65
CA ALA A 116 10.96 -3.85 0.04
C ALA A 116 12.07 -3.58 -0.95
N ASN A 117 13.04 -2.79 -0.50
CA ASN A 117 14.24 -2.49 -1.26
C ASN A 117 13.93 -1.89 -2.63
N THR A 118 12.95 -1.01 -2.66
CA THR A 118 12.60 -0.30 -3.87
C THR A 118 13.48 0.95 -3.95
N TYR A 119 13.00 2.13 -3.58
CA TYR A 119 13.88 3.29 -3.63
C TYR A 119 14.69 3.42 -2.35
N ASN A 120 14.46 2.59 -1.37
CA ASN A 120 15.17 2.62 -0.11
C ASN A 120 15.26 1.20 0.44
N SER A 121 16.16 0.94 1.36
CA SER A 121 16.28 -0.39 1.91
C SER A 121 15.12 -0.65 2.88
N GLY A 122 14.73 -1.91 3.01
CA GLY A 122 13.61 -2.30 3.84
C GLY A 122 12.28 -2.02 3.15
N ILE A 123 11.19 -2.07 3.90
CA ILE A 123 9.86 -1.82 3.34
C ILE A 123 9.79 -0.38 2.88
N SER A 124 9.62 -0.18 1.60
CA SER A 124 9.71 1.15 1.01
C SER A 124 8.57 1.50 0.06
N HIS A 125 7.67 0.56 -0.20
CA HIS A 125 6.55 0.84 -1.09
C HIS A 125 5.32 0.06 -0.65
N VAL A 126 4.14 0.57 -1.01
CA VAL A 126 2.88 0.00 -0.56
C VAL A 126 1.78 0.30 -1.57
N GLY A 127 0.82 -0.59 -1.68
CA GLY A 127 -0.34 -0.39 -2.54
C GLY A 127 -1.51 -1.22 -2.05
N ILE A 128 -2.57 -1.29 -2.85
CA ILE A 128 -3.80 -1.98 -2.49
C ILE A 128 -4.09 -3.05 -3.53
N TYR A 129 -4.26 -4.28 -3.08
CA TYR A 129 -4.50 -5.40 -4.01
C TYR A 129 -5.83 -5.24 -4.71
N ALA A 130 -5.83 -5.42 -6.02
CA ALA A 130 -7.01 -5.24 -6.83
C ALA A 130 -7.59 -6.54 -7.39
N GLY A 131 -6.96 -7.66 -7.08
CA GLY A 131 -7.38 -8.95 -7.63
C GLY A 131 -6.58 -9.30 -8.87
N ASN A 132 -6.59 -10.56 -9.23
CA ASN A 132 -5.94 -11.06 -10.44
C ASN A 132 -4.46 -10.69 -10.56
N GLY A 133 -3.77 -10.64 -9.44
CA GLY A 133 -2.35 -10.35 -9.44
C GLY A 133 -2.02 -8.88 -9.60
N GLN A 134 -3.01 -8.01 -9.59
CA GLN A 134 -2.79 -6.58 -9.79
C GLN A 134 -2.97 -5.79 -8.52
N PHE A 135 -2.30 -4.65 -8.43
CA PHE A 135 -2.50 -3.75 -7.31
C PHE A 135 -2.54 -2.31 -7.81
N ILE A 136 -3.20 -1.45 -7.04
CA ILE A 136 -3.34 -0.05 -7.38
C ILE A 136 -2.46 0.73 -6.41
N HIS A 137 -1.70 1.68 -6.93
CA HIS A 137 -0.72 2.41 -6.12
C HIS A 137 -0.32 3.72 -6.77
N SER A 138 0.39 4.54 -6.00
CA SER A 138 0.98 5.78 -6.51
C SER A 138 2.49 5.53 -6.59
N PRO A 139 3.02 5.18 -7.76
CA PRO A 139 4.35 4.57 -7.83
C PRO A 139 5.54 5.49 -7.73
N ASN A 140 5.56 6.60 -8.44
CA ASN A 140 6.76 7.43 -8.45
C ASN A 140 6.46 8.80 -9.05
N SER A 141 7.42 9.70 -8.94
CA SER A 141 7.22 11.11 -9.31
C SER A 141 6.99 11.35 -10.80
N ARG A 142 7.08 10.31 -11.61
CA ARG A 142 6.86 10.47 -13.05
C ARG A 142 5.52 9.93 -13.47
N SER A 143 4.64 9.69 -12.53
CA SER A 143 3.47 8.90 -12.80
C SER A 143 2.26 9.35 -12.00
N THR A 144 1.21 8.59 -12.13
CA THR A 144 -0.07 8.82 -11.46
C THR A 144 -0.49 7.53 -10.77
N VAL A 145 -1.53 7.61 -9.96
CA VAL A 145 -2.15 6.41 -9.39
C VAL A 145 -2.56 5.50 -10.54
N SER A 146 -2.11 4.27 -10.49
CA SER A 146 -2.31 3.32 -11.58
C SER A 146 -2.21 1.90 -11.08
N TYR A 147 -2.51 0.94 -11.96
CA TYR A 147 -2.36 -0.47 -11.64
C TYR A 147 -0.99 -0.98 -12.04
N SER A 148 -0.50 -1.97 -11.33
CA SER A 148 0.69 -2.72 -11.71
C SER A 148 0.49 -4.18 -11.33
N ASP A 149 1.35 -5.05 -11.87
CA ASP A 149 1.27 -6.49 -11.67
C ASP A 149 2.30 -6.89 -10.62
N LEU A 150 1.87 -7.63 -9.62
CA LEU A 150 2.80 -8.10 -8.60
C LEU A 150 3.20 -9.57 -8.79
N THR A 151 2.81 -10.18 -9.90
CA THR A 151 3.11 -11.58 -10.14
C THR A 151 4.37 -11.78 -10.97
N SER A 152 4.91 -10.74 -11.58
CA SER A 152 6.12 -10.85 -12.38
C SER A 152 6.87 -9.52 -12.39
N GLY A 153 8.13 -9.56 -12.80
CA GLY A 153 8.95 -8.38 -12.98
C GLY A 153 9.32 -7.69 -11.69
N TYR A 154 9.52 -6.40 -11.79
CA TYR A 154 10.06 -5.61 -10.70
C TYR A 154 9.29 -5.79 -9.39
N TRP A 155 7.97 -5.69 -9.44
CA TRP A 155 7.18 -5.75 -8.21
C TRP A 155 7.16 -7.14 -7.60
N ALA A 156 7.21 -8.19 -8.44
CA ALA A 156 7.30 -9.55 -7.92
C ALA A 156 8.62 -9.76 -7.19
N GLU A 157 9.68 -9.17 -7.71
CA GLU A 157 11.01 -9.33 -7.10
C GLU A 157 11.13 -8.58 -5.79
N HIS A 158 10.34 -7.53 -5.62
CA HIS A 158 10.41 -6.71 -4.42
C HIS A 158 9.26 -6.95 -3.46
N TYR A 159 8.39 -7.88 -3.77
CA TYR A 159 7.24 -8.15 -2.92
C TYR A 159 7.70 -8.57 -1.52
N TYR A 160 7.11 -7.99 -0.50
CA TYR A 160 7.52 -8.26 0.86
C TYR A 160 6.45 -8.98 1.68
N GLY A 161 5.23 -8.58 1.58
CA GLY A 161 4.15 -9.16 2.36
C GLY A 161 2.86 -8.38 2.22
N ALA A 162 1.87 -8.79 2.98
CA ALA A 162 0.56 -8.14 2.92
C ALA A 162 -0.11 -8.12 4.27
N ARG A 163 -1.01 -7.17 4.44
CA ARG A 163 -1.80 -7.01 5.65
C ARG A 163 -3.26 -6.80 5.28
N ARG A 164 -4.15 -7.32 6.10
CA ARG A 164 -5.59 -7.13 5.88
C ARG A 164 -6.18 -6.34 7.03
N VAL A 165 -6.73 -5.18 6.72
CA VAL A 165 -7.48 -4.39 7.69
C VAL A 165 -8.98 -4.48 7.41
N ALA A 166 -9.35 -4.89 6.21
CA ALA A 166 -10.75 -5.02 5.81
C ALA A 166 -11.46 -6.07 6.65
N GLN A 167 -12.75 -5.90 6.72
CA GLN A 167 -13.60 -6.83 7.44
C GLN A 167 -14.13 -7.94 6.57
#